data_d3996caabcdd8aa72de06d302361f8db
#
_entry.id   d3996caabcdd8aa72de06d302361f8db
#
_cell.length_a   1.000
_cell.length_b   1.000
_cell.length_c   1.000
_cell.angle_alpha   90.00
_cell.angle_beta   90.00
_cell.angle_gamma   90.00
#
_symmetry.space_group_name_H-M   'P 1'
#
loop_
_entity.id
_entity.type
_entity.pdbx_description
1 polymer ?
#
loop_
_entity_poly.entity_id
_entity_poly.type
_entity_poly.pdbx_seq_one_letter_code
_entity_poly.pdbx_strand_id
1 'polypeptide(L)'
;MNIDPRALKDLLQLQMLSRSSLLSSSAASGMGDDSDFSDILNSILSSSAATYDKQAAAGGTAMSATSLNPMRPLGYTSAIPNQYAYMQKPNAVNQTGDLESLIESASRKHGVQSSLVKAVIDTESSFNSQAVSRSGAKGLMQLMDNTSKGLGVTNPFDPAQNIGGGTQYLSGLLQKYNGNRGVALAAYNAGPGRIDRLGITNDQELKSKMHLLPTETQSYVGKVLRLQRDYEA
;
A
#
# COMPACT_ATOMS: atom_id res chain seq x y z
N MET A 1 -45.56 -18.79 4.48
CA MET A 1 -44.81 -20.04 4.72
C MET A 1 -43.98 -19.83 5.98
N ASN A 2 -44.43 -20.46 7.08
CA ASN A 2 -43.66 -20.40 8.34
C ASN A 2 -42.59 -21.51 8.30
N ILE A 3 -41.35 -21.09 8.30
CA ILE A 3 -40.21 -22.02 8.42
C ILE A 3 -40.03 -22.32 9.89
N ASP A 4 -40.09 -23.63 10.24
CA ASP A 4 -39.95 -24.10 11.61
C ASP A 4 -38.54 -23.75 12.16
N PRO A 5 -38.44 -23.04 13.30
CA PRO A 5 -37.15 -22.67 13.88
C PRO A 5 -36.22 -23.84 14.20
N ARG A 6 -36.76 -25.03 14.34
CA ARG A 6 -35.96 -26.25 14.59
C ARG A 6 -35.25 -26.73 13.33
N ALA A 7 -35.89 -26.65 12.17
CA ALA A 7 -35.27 -27.00 10.89
C ALA A 7 -34.12 -26.03 10.50
N LEU A 8 -34.22 -24.75 10.88
CA LEU A 8 -33.15 -23.79 10.67
C LEU A 8 -31.93 -24.05 11.55
N LYS A 9 -32.15 -24.52 12.77
CA LYS A 9 -31.07 -24.89 13.73
C LYS A 9 -30.31 -26.11 13.26
N ASP A 10 -31.02 -27.13 12.75
CA ASP A 10 -30.40 -28.35 12.24
C ASP A 10 -29.61 -28.13 10.97
N LEU A 11 -30.05 -27.21 10.09
CA LEU A 11 -29.32 -26.81 8.88
C LEU A 11 -28.01 -26.09 9.22
N LEU A 12 -28.03 -25.20 10.22
CA LEU A 12 -26.85 -24.49 10.72
C LEU A 12 -25.83 -25.43 11.38
N GLN A 13 -26.33 -26.47 12.09
CA GLN A 13 -25.48 -27.45 12.76
C GLN A 13 -24.80 -28.38 11.75
N LEU A 14 -25.48 -28.74 10.67
CA LEU A 14 -24.90 -29.51 9.55
C LEU A 14 -23.84 -28.72 8.78
N GLN A 15 -24.02 -27.42 8.63
CA GLN A 15 -23.04 -26.53 7.97
C GLN A 15 -21.77 -26.33 8.83
N MET A 16 -21.88 -26.35 10.15
CA MET A 16 -20.71 -26.30 11.05
C MET A 16 -19.92 -27.62 11.06
N LEU A 17 -20.58 -28.75 10.98
CA LEU A 17 -19.93 -30.08 10.95
C LEU A 17 -19.17 -30.32 9.64
N SER A 18 -19.66 -29.82 8.50
CA SER A 18 -18.95 -29.93 7.21
C SER A 18 -17.71 -29.04 7.10
N ARG A 19 -17.63 -27.95 7.90
CA ARG A 19 -16.42 -27.12 7.98
C ARG A 19 -15.33 -27.65 8.91
N SER A 20 -15.69 -28.47 9.90
CA SER A 20 -14.71 -29.05 10.84
C SER A 20 -14.00 -30.29 10.27
N SER A 21 -14.57 -30.97 9.28
CA SER A 21 -13.94 -32.16 8.68
C SER A 21 -12.84 -31.84 7.65
N LEU A 22 -12.73 -30.57 7.19
CA LEU A 22 -11.65 -30.14 6.29
C LEU A 22 -10.40 -29.65 7.04
N LEU A 23 -10.45 -29.49 8.37
CA LEU A 23 -9.32 -29.07 9.20
C LEU A 23 -8.68 -30.22 10.00
N SER A 24 -9.20 -31.43 9.90
CA SER A 24 -8.71 -32.58 10.67
C SER A 24 -7.83 -33.56 9.88
N SER A 25 -7.51 -33.28 8.61
CA SER A 25 -6.66 -34.17 7.80
C SER A 25 -5.23 -33.65 7.59
N SER A 26 -4.77 -32.71 8.42
CA SER A 26 -3.41 -32.18 8.32
C SER A 26 -2.69 -32.13 9.67
N ALA A 27 -2.80 -33.17 10.48
CA ALA A 27 -1.99 -33.28 11.68
C ALA A 27 -1.68 -34.77 11.99
N ALA A 28 -0.83 -35.40 11.19
CA ALA A 28 0.02 -36.52 11.60
C ALA A 28 0.97 -36.93 10.48
N SER A 29 2.25 -36.83 10.75
CA SER A 29 3.49 -37.28 10.06
C SER A 29 4.32 -36.10 9.57
N GLY A 30 5.36 -35.65 10.22
CA GLY A 30 6.55 -36.39 10.56
C GLY A 30 7.59 -36.11 9.47
N MET A 31 8.54 -35.26 9.77
CA MET A 31 9.95 -35.28 9.33
C MET A 31 10.21 -35.64 7.85
N GLY A 32 10.81 -34.68 7.12
CA GLY A 32 11.66 -35.00 5.94
C GLY A 32 11.10 -34.44 4.65
N ASP A 33 11.74 -33.53 4.15
CA ASP A 33 12.36 -33.46 2.84
C ASP A 33 12.24 -32.06 2.22
N ASP A 34 13.36 -31.35 2.24
CA ASP A 34 13.56 -30.07 1.51
C ASP A 34 13.60 -30.28 0.00
N SER A 35 13.30 -31.48 -0.50
CA SER A 35 13.31 -31.85 -1.93
C SER A 35 12.06 -31.39 -2.68
N ASP A 36 10.90 -31.37 -2.04
CA ASP A 36 9.63 -31.07 -2.73
C ASP A 36 9.50 -29.61 -3.17
N PHE A 37 10.08 -28.69 -2.41
CA PHE A 37 10.07 -27.27 -2.78
C PHE A 37 11.01 -26.96 -3.95
N SER A 38 12.16 -27.64 -3.99
CA SER A 38 13.13 -27.51 -5.08
C SER A 38 12.58 -28.05 -6.40
N ASP A 39 11.80 -29.12 -6.37
CA ASP A 39 11.18 -29.71 -7.56
C ASP A 39 10.06 -28.86 -8.12
N ILE A 40 9.27 -28.21 -7.27
CA ILE A 40 8.25 -27.24 -7.69
C ILE A 40 8.92 -25.99 -8.31
N LEU A 41 10.01 -25.51 -7.73
CA LEU A 41 10.76 -24.36 -8.26
C LEU A 41 11.39 -24.67 -9.63
N ASN A 42 11.99 -25.86 -9.78
CA ASN A 42 12.56 -26.29 -11.04
C ASN A 42 11.52 -26.53 -12.13
N SER A 43 10.32 -26.99 -11.76
CA SER A 43 9.19 -27.15 -12.69
C SER A 43 8.68 -25.81 -13.22
N ILE A 44 8.65 -24.77 -12.38
CA ILE A 44 8.23 -23.42 -12.78
C ILE A 44 9.30 -22.75 -13.66
N LEU A 45 10.58 -22.93 -13.33
CA LEU A 45 11.70 -22.37 -14.10
C LEU A 45 11.87 -23.03 -15.48
N SER A 46 11.62 -24.33 -15.59
CA SER A 46 11.71 -25.04 -16.87
C SER A 46 10.53 -24.75 -17.80
N SER A 47 9.34 -24.38 -17.27
CA SER A 47 8.19 -23.98 -18.08
C SER A 47 8.31 -22.57 -18.68
N SER A 48 9.14 -21.70 -18.09
CA SER A 48 9.37 -20.35 -18.62
C SER A 48 10.50 -20.24 -19.65
N ALA A 49 11.33 -21.28 -19.83
CA ALA A 49 12.41 -21.31 -20.82
C ALA A 49 11.99 -21.81 -22.22
N ALA A 50 10.75 -22.31 -22.38
CA ALA A 50 10.30 -22.94 -23.61
C ALA A 50 9.58 -22.03 -24.62
N THR A 51 9.53 -20.72 -24.40
CA THR A 51 8.78 -19.79 -25.27
C THR A 51 9.64 -18.74 -26.01
N TYR A 52 10.97 -18.82 -25.95
CA TYR A 52 11.84 -17.85 -26.63
C TYR A 52 12.69 -18.41 -27.78
N ASP A 53 12.39 -19.60 -28.31
CA ASP A 53 13.19 -20.16 -29.42
C ASP A 53 12.32 -20.61 -30.60
N LYS A 54 11.67 -19.64 -31.26
CA LYS A 54 11.14 -19.84 -32.61
C LYS A 54 10.84 -18.51 -33.31
N GLN A 55 11.88 -17.78 -33.73
CA GLN A 55 11.81 -16.91 -34.92
C GLN A 55 13.20 -16.32 -35.26
N ALA A 56 14.09 -17.09 -35.85
CA ALA A 56 15.19 -16.60 -36.67
C ALA A 56 15.77 -17.73 -37.54
N ALA A 57 15.12 -18.03 -38.63
CA ALA A 57 15.78 -18.75 -39.74
C ALA A 57 15.04 -18.42 -41.02
N ALA A 58 15.52 -17.47 -41.81
CA ALA A 58 15.52 -17.51 -43.28
C ALA A 58 16.15 -16.22 -43.84
N GLY A 59 17.22 -16.35 -44.64
CA GLY A 59 17.68 -15.29 -45.51
C GLY A 59 19.20 -15.06 -45.46
N GLY A 60 19.98 -16.00 -45.94
CA GLY A 60 21.39 -15.79 -46.19
C GLY A 60 21.65 -14.96 -47.46
N THR A 61 22.77 -14.27 -47.48
CA THR A 61 23.73 -14.29 -48.61
C THR A 61 25.03 -13.64 -48.18
N ALA A 62 26.11 -14.36 -48.40
CA ALA A 62 27.50 -13.96 -48.20
C ALA A 62 27.93 -12.99 -49.31
N MET A 63 28.84 -12.05 -49.00
CA MET A 63 29.95 -11.65 -49.85
C MET A 63 30.98 -10.85 -49.06
N SER A 64 32.06 -11.41 -48.86
CA SER A 64 33.50 -11.19 -49.14
C SER A 64 34.14 -9.83 -48.91
N ALA A 65 35.24 -9.93 -48.21
CA ALA A 65 36.31 -8.99 -47.86
C ALA A 65 36.84 -8.08 -48.97
N THR A 66 37.31 -6.89 -48.60
CA THR A 66 38.69 -6.41 -48.86
C THR A 66 38.91 -5.00 -48.25
N SER A 67 39.79 -4.88 -47.30
CA SER A 67 41.04 -4.10 -47.27
C SER A 67 41.05 -2.61 -47.64
N LEU A 68 41.74 -1.88 -46.76
CA LEU A 68 42.54 -0.66 -46.91
C LEU A 68 42.01 0.67 -46.39
N ASN A 69 42.59 1.06 -45.24
CA ASN A 69 42.87 2.42 -44.77
C ASN A 69 43.91 3.09 -45.70
N PRO A 70 44.20 4.42 -45.72
CA PRO A 70 43.86 5.49 -44.78
C PRO A 70 43.53 6.85 -45.46
N MET A 71 42.99 7.81 -44.74
CA MET A 71 43.43 9.24 -44.71
C MET A 71 42.42 10.14 -44.00
N ARG A 72 42.87 10.83 -42.93
CA ARG A 72 42.27 12.08 -42.40
C ARG A 72 42.52 13.21 -43.39
N PRO A 73 41.70 14.27 -43.53
CA PRO A 73 41.61 15.33 -42.49
C PRO A 73 40.30 16.11 -42.42
N LEU A 74 40.24 16.89 -41.32
CA LEU A 74 39.61 18.21 -41.15
C LEU A 74 38.07 18.36 -41.07
N GLY A 75 37.63 18.57 -39.84
CA GLY A 75 36.87 19.76 -39.44
C GLY A 75 35.41 19.85 -39.88
N TYR A 76 34.50 19.26 -39.09
CA TYR A 76 33.19 19.88 -38.86
C TYR A 76 32.79 19.62 -37.43
N THR A 77 32.81 20.70 -36.62
CA THR A 77 32.14 20.78 -35.34
C THR A 77 30.64 20.86 -35.58
N SER A 78 29.95 19.77 -35.67
CA SER A 78 28.50 19.72 -35.50
C SER A 78 28.22 19.34 -34.07
N ALA A 79 27.92 20.36 -33.27
CA ALA A 79 27.34 20.22 -31.96
C ALA A 79 26.05 19.38 -32.09
N ILE A 80 26.10 18.10 -31.72
CA ILE A 80 24.90 17.31 -31.48
C ILE A 80 24.29 17.89 -30.19
N PRO A 81 23.08 18.47 -30.22
CA PRO A 81 22.44 18.87 -28.98
C PRO A 81 22.23 17.64 -28.13
N ASN A 82 22.84 17.65 -26.98
CA ASN A 82 22.73 16.61 -25.97
C ASN A 82 21.26 16.56 -25.48
N GLN A 83 20.42 15.74 -26.12
CA GLN A 83 19.02 15.53 -25.71
C GLN A 83 18.88 14.71 -24.43
N TYR A 84 19.97 14.34 -23.78
CA TYR A 84 19.96 13.62 -22.51
C TYR A 84 20.07 14.55 -21.27
N ALA A 85 20.06 15.86 -21.44
CA ALA A 85 20.19 16.84 -20.35
C ALA A 85 18.88 17.12 -19.58
N TYR A 86 17.77 16.48 -19.91
CA TYR A 86 16.47 16.71 -19.25
C TYR A 86 16.04 15.62 -18.26
N MET A 87 16.94 14.76 -17.81
CA MET A 87 16.73 14.06 -16.55
C MET A 87 17.30 14.93 -15.42
N GLN A 88 16.70 16.10 -15.21
CA GLN A 88 16.91 16.85 -13.99
C GLN A 88 16.38 15.99 -12.84
N LYS A 89 17.29 15.57 -11.95
CA LYS A 89 16.92 15.16 -10.60
C LYS A 89 15.96 16.22 -10.07
N PRO A 90 14.76 15.88 -9.56
CA PRO A 90 13.93 16.89 -8.94
C PRO A 90 14.73 17.52 -7.81
N ASN A 91 14.92 18.84 -7.90
CA ASN A 91 15.62 19.63 -6.90
C ASN A 91 15.01 19.35 -5.52
N ALA A 92 15.83 18.89 -4.59
CA ALA A 92 15.45 18.61 -3.21
C ALA A 92 14.99 19.88 -2.42
N VAL A 93 14.97 21.04 -3.07
CA VAL A 93 14.71 22.34 -2.43
C VAL A 93 13.22 22.70 -2.37
N ASN A 94 12.34 22.05 -3.15
CA ASN A 94 10.91 22.41 -3.19
C ASN A 94 9.98 21.33 -2.59
N GLN A 95 10.50 20.19 -2.11
CA GLN A 95 9.64 19.09 -1.64
C GLN A 95 8.76 19.45 -0.44
N THR A 96 9.22 20.33 0.46
CA THR A 96 8.43 20.75 1.63
C THR A 96 7.29 21.70 1.25
N GLY A 97 7.53 22.65 0.36
CA GLY A 97 6.48 23.56 -0.13
C GLY A 97 5.44 22.86 -0.98
N ASP A 98 5.86 21.88 -1.77
CA ASP A 98 4.95 21.07 -2.60
C ASP A 98 4.05 20.16 -1.74
N LEU A 99 4.60 19.54 -0.68
CA LEU A 99 3.82 18.71 0.24
C LEU A 99 2.80 19.54 1.02
N GLU A 100 3.17 20.73 1.48
CA GLU A 100 2.26 21.62 2.20
C GLU A 100 1.04 21.98 1.33
N SER A 101 1.27 22.36 0.07
CA SER A 101 0.21 22.71 -0.87
C SER A 101 -0.72 21.51 -1.16
N LEU A 102 -0.16 20.30 -1.26
CA LEU A 102 -0.93 19.07 -1.44
C LEU A 102 -1.79 18.75 -0.21
N ILE A 103 -1.22 18.90 1.00
CA ILE A 103 -1.93 18.70 2.26
C ILE A 103 -3.10 19.68 2.37
N GLU A 104 -2.86 20.97 2.14
CA GLU A 104 -3.92 21.97 2.17
C GLU A 104 -5.02 21.73 1.13
N SER A 105 -4.64 21.33 -0.08
CA SER A 105 -5.60 21.00 -1.14
C SER A 105 -6.48 19.81 -0.75
N ALA A 106 -5.88 18.72 -0.24
CA ALA A 106 -6.60 17.54 0.22
C ALA A 106 -7.48 17.86 1.43
N SER A 107 -6.98 18.66 2.38
CA SER A 107 -7.70 19.12 3.57
C SER A 107 -8.97 19.89 3.21
N ARG A 108 -8.85 20.87 2.32
CA ARG A 108 -10.02 21.63 1.80
C ARG A 108 -10.99 20.74 1.07
N LYS A 109 -10.50 19.86 0.20
CA LYS A 109 -11.34 18.96 -0.61
C LYS A 109 -12.17 18.02 0.23
N HIS A 110 -11.59 17.48 1.30
CA HIS A 110 -12.22 16.43 2.11
C HIS A 110 -12.73 16.93 3.47
N GLY A 111 -12.61 18.23 3.78
CA GLY A 111 -13.12 18.82 5.01
C GLY A 111 -12.38 18.35 6.28
N VAL A 112 -11.09 18.05 6.17
CA VAL A 112 -10.24 17.64 7.30
C VAL A 112 -9.26 18.76 7.62
N GLN A 113 -9.01 19.04 8.90
CA GLN A 113 -8.04 20.07 9.30
C GLN A 113 -6.63 19.71 8.81
N SER A 114 -5.91 20.66 8.21
CA SER A 114 -4.56 20.42 7.69
C SER A 114 -3.58 20.02 8.79
N SER A 115 -3.71 20.57 9.99
CA SER A 115 -2.95 20.17 11.17
C SER A 115 -3.12 18.68 11.51
N LEU A 116 -4.34 18.15 11.40
CA LEU A 116 -4.62 16.73 11.63
C LEU A 116 -4.00 15.85 10.52
N VAL A 117 -4.10 16.27 9.25
CA VAL A 117 -3.49 15.54 8.12
C VAL A 117 -1.97 15.51 8.28
N LYS A 118 -1.33 16.64 8.62
CA LYS A 118 0.12 16.71 8.91
C LYS A 118 0.52 15.77 10.04
N ALA A 119 -0.22 15.78 11.14
CA ALA A 119 0.05 14.92 12.29
C ALA A 119 -0.04 13.43 11.96
N VAL A 120 -0.98 13.03 11.09
CA VAL A 120 -1.08 11.66 10.59
C VAL A 120 0.12 11.32 9.72
N ILE A 121 0.46 12.16 8.73
CA ILE A 121 1.62 11.93 7.84
C ILE A 121 2.92 11.83 8.64
N ASP A 122 3.15 12.72 9.61
CA ASP A 122 4.33 12.68 10.48
C ASP A 122 4.38 11.37 11.28
N THR A 123 3.24 10.94 11.82
CA THR A 123 3.17 9.70 12.61
C THR A 123 3.39 8.46 11.76
N GLU A 124 2.84 8.41 10.53
CA GLU A 124 2.86 7.27 9.64
C GLU A 124 4.20 7.08 8.93
N SER A 125 4.81 8.15 8.45
CA SER A 125 5.97 8.08 7.56
C SER A 125 7.09 9.06 7.88
N SER A 126 6.90 9.98 8.83
CA SER A 126 7.77 11.15 9.03
C SER A 126 8.03 11.89 7.70
N PHE A 127 6.96 12.09 6.91
CA PHE A 127 6.97 12.72 5.59
C PHE A 127 7.79 11.97 4.51
N ASN A 128 8.06 10.69 4.69
CA ASN A 128 8.74 9.87 3.68
C ASN A 128 7.73 9.27 2.69
N SER A 129 7.70 9.78 1.46
CA SER A 129 6.80 9.28 0.40
C SER A 129 7.10 7.85 -0.05
N GLN A 130 8.31 7.34 0.22
CA GLN A 130 8.75 6.00 -0.15
C GLN A 130 8.65 4.99 1.01
N ALA A 131 8.02 5.39 2.12
CA ALA A 131 7.89 4.51 3.29
C ALA A 131 7.07 3.26 2.97
N VAL A 132 7.56 2.11 3.44
CA VAL A 132 6.86 0.82 3.38
C VAL A 132 6.94 0.16 4.75
N SER A 133 5.79 -0.18 5.33
CA SER A 133 5.75 -0.89 6.61
C SER A 133 5.97 -2.40 6.42
N ARG A 134 6.26 -3.11 7.53
CA ARG A 134 6.33 -4.59 7.53
C ARG A 134 5.01 -5.25 7.13
N SER A 135 3.89 -4.58 7.36
CA SER A 135 2.54 -5.05 6.98
C SER A 135 2.18 -4.72 5.53
N GLY A 136 3.06 -4.02 4.79
CA GLY A 136 2.83 -3.63 3.39
C GLY A 136 2.05 -2.33 3.21
N ALA A 137 1.88 -1.52 4.24
CA ALA A 137 1.34 -0.16 4.12
C ALA A 137 2.36 0.75 3.42
N LYS A 138 1.90 1.70 2.57
CA LYS A 138 2.76 2.42 1.64
C LYS A 138 2.53 3.93 1.65
N GLY A 139 3.61 4.68 1.46
CA GLY A 139 3.63 6.11 1.22
C GLY A 139 3.40 6.98 2.46
N LEU A 140 3.11 8.26 2.24
CA LEU A 140 3.03 9.30 3.27
C LEU A 140 2.00 9.00 4.38
N MET A 141 0.83 8.50 4.00
CA MET A 141 -0.26 8.17 4.93
C MET A 141 -0.44 6.66 5.14
N GLN A 142 0.56 5.85 4.76
CA GLN A 142 0.63 4.41 5.00
C GLN A 142 -0.65 3.65 4.61
N LEU A 143 -1.05 3.77 3.35
CA LEU A 143 -2.24 3.09 2.85
C LEU A 143 -1.94 1.61 2.54
N MET A 144 -2.82 0.72 2.99
CA MET A 144 -2.82 -0.69 2.58
C MET A 144 -3.32 -0.85 1.15
N ASP A 145 -2.86 -1.86 0.42
CA ASP A 145 -3.18 -2.07 -1.00
C ASP A 145 -4.70 -2.12 -1.28
N ASN A 146 -5.46 -2.79 -0.43
CA ASN A 146 -6.92 -2.86 -0.59
C ASN A 146 -7.58 -1.49 -0.35
N THR A 147 -7.06 -0.72 0.62
CA THR A 147 -7.54 0.64 0.90
C THR A 147 -7.20 1.56 -0.26
N SER A 148 -5.96 1.52 -0.77
CA SER A 148 -5.52 2.29 -1.94
C SER A 148 -6.41 2.04 -3.16
N LYS A 149 -6.68 0.77 -3.48
CA LYS A 149 -7.57 0.39 -4.59
C LYS A 149 -8.99 0.92 -4.41
N GLY A 150 -9.55 0.79 -3.20
CA GLY A 150 -10.90 1.29 -2.90
C GLY A 150 -11.04 2.81 -2.98
N LEU A 151 -9.93 3.54 -2.81
CA LEU A 151 -9.85 5.00 -2.88
C LEU A 151 -9.42 5.52 -4.26
N GLY A 152 -9.16 4.64 -5.23
CA GLY A 152 -8.69 5.01 -6.57
C GLY A 152 -7.22 5.45 -6.62
N VAL A 153 -6.42 5.13 -5.60
CA VAL A 153 -4.98 5.38 -5.56
C VAL A 153 -4.27 4.31 -6.38
N THR A 154 -3.74 4.68 -7.53
CA THR A 154 -3.04 3.77 -8.45
C THR A 154 -1.55 3.69 -8.17
N ASN A 155 -0.96 4.76 -7.66
CA ASN A 155 0.43 4.82 -7.21
C ASN A 155 0.51 5.34 -5.75
N PRO A 156 0.65 4.46 -4.74
CA PRO A 156 0.70 4.86 -3.34
C PRO A 156 1.98 5.61 -2.95
N PHE A 157 2.99 5.65 -3.81
CA PHE A 157 4.22 6.43 -3.61
C PHE A 157 4.16 7.84 -4.23
N ASP A 158 3.12 8.12 -5.01
CA ASP A 158 2.84 9.47 -5.49
C ASP A 158 2.24 10.31 -4.36
N PRO A 159 2.88 11.43 -3.97
CA PRO A 159 2.43 12.24 -2.85
C PRO A 159 0.99 12.74 -2.99
N ALA A 160 0.60 13.22 -4.17
CA ALA A 160 -0.73 13.79 -4.39
C ALA A 160 -1.82 12.72 -4.26
N GLN A 161 -1.60 11.53 -4.84
CA GLN A 161 -2.55 10.43 -4.73
C GLN A 161 -2.64 9.88 -3.31
N ASN A 162 -1.49 9.70 -2.65
CA ASN A 162 -1.44 9.14 -1.30
C ASN A 162 -2.08 10.06 -0.26
N ILE A 163 -1.72 11.35 -0.27
CA ILE A 163 -2.33 12.36 0.61
C ILE A 163 -3.82 12.51 0.32
N GLY A 164 -4.20 12.59 -0.97
CA GLY A 164 -5.61 12.68 -1.36
C GLY A 164 -6.43 11.50 -0.87
N GLY A 165 -5.99 10.27 -1.15
CA GLY A 165 -6.67 9.04 -0.72
C GLY A 165 -6.69 8.87 0.79
N GLY A 166 -5.55 9.09 1.47
CA GLY A 166 -5.46 8.99 2.93
C GLY A 166 -6.34 10.01 3.65
N THR A 167 -6.38 11.25 3.17
CA THR A 167 -7.26 12.29 3.71
C THR A 167 -8.74 11.96 3.46
N GLN A 168 -9.09 11.42 2.29
CA GLN A 168 -10.43 10.92 2.00
C GLN A 168 -10.85 9.81 2.97
N TYR A 169 -9.96 8.86 3.22
CA TYR A 169 -10.21 7.77 4.17
C TYR A 169 -10.43 8.29 5.59
N LEU A 170 -9.56 9.20 6.06
CA LEU A 170 -9.68 9.84 7.35
C LEU A 170 -10.99 10.64 7.49
N SER A 171 -11.38 11.38 6.44
CA SER A 171 -12.66 12.08 6.38
C SER A 171 -13.85 11.13 6.55
N GLY A 172 -13.85 10.00 5.84
CA GLY A 172 -14.88 8.97 5.98
C GLY A 172 -14.98 8.40 7.39
N LEU A 173 -13.84 8.21 8.07
CA LEU A 173 -13.82 7.75 9.45
C LEU A 173 -14.33 8.84 10.42
N LEU A 174 -13.95 10.09 10.21
CA LEU A 174 -14.48 11.20 11.01
C LEU A 174 -16.01 11.33 10.86
N GLN A 175 -16.53 11.20 9.65
CA GLN A 175 -17.97 11.18 9.40
C GLN A 175 -18.65 9.99 10.10
N LYS A 176 -18.08 8.78 9.94
CA LYS A 176 -18.61 7.55 10.56
C LYS A 176 -18.73 7.66 12.07
N TYR A 177 -17.76 8.29 12.71
CA TYR A 177 -17.73 8.43 14.18
C TYR A 177 -18.13 9.84 14.66
N ASN A 178 -18.98 10.53 13.90
CA ASN A 178 -19.59 11.82 14.30
C ASN A 178 -18.57 12.89 14.76
N GLY A 179 -17.43 12.95 14.10
CA GLY A 179 -16.35 13.89 14.40
C GLY A 179 -15.49 13.53 15.62
N ASN A 180 -15.69 12.37 16.25
CA ASN A 180 -14.87 11.91 17.36
C ASN A 180 -13.46 11.53 16.85
N ARG A 181 -12.52 12.49 16.96
CA ARG A 181 -11.18 12.37 16.36
C ARG A 181 -10.40 11.19 16.93
N GLY A 182 -10.45 10.95 18.24
CA GLY A 182 -9.75 9.84 18.86
C GLY A 182 -10.21 8.50 18.32
N VAL A 183 -11.53 8.32 18.15
CA VAL A 183 -12.13 7.10 17.60
C VAL A 183 -11.77 6.93 16.11
N ALA A 184 -11.84 8.01 15.33
CA ALA A 184 -11.46 7.99 13.91
C ALA A 184 -9.97 7.61 13.73
N LEU A 185 -9.07 8.13 14.55
CA LEU A 185 -7.65 7.79 14.56
C LEU A 185 -7.39 6.35 14.99
N ALA A 186 -8.08 5.88 16.03
CA ALA A 186 -8.02 4.48 16.44
C ALA A 186 -8.50 3.54 15.31
N ALA A 187 -9.56 3.93 14.59
CA ALA A 187 -10.08 3.20 13.44
C ALA A 187 -9.13 3.26 12.23
N TYR A 188 -8.44 4.39 12.03
CA TYR A 188 -7.45 4.53 10.98
C TYR A 188 -6.32 3.51 11.15
N ASN A 189 -5.76 3.41 12.35
CA ASN A 189 -4.63 2.53 12.66
C ASN A 189 -5.05 1.07 12.84
N ALA A 190 -6.08 0.78 13.67
CA ALA A 190 -6.48 -0.59 14.02
C ALA A 190 -7.53 -1.20 13.09
N GLY A 191 -8.09 -0.40 12.17
CA GLY A 191 -9.20 -0.75 11.31
C GLY A 191 -10.57 -0.53 11.96
N PRO A 192 -11.56 0.01 11.21
CA PRO A 192 -12.89 0.33 11.73
C PRO A 192 -13.64 -0.90 12.26
N GLY A 193 -13.45 -2.06 11.63
CA GLY A 193 -14.09 -3.30 12.09
C GLY A 193 -13.69 -3.73 13.51
N ARG A 194 -12.49 -3.38 13.98
CA ARG A 194 -12.08 -3.63 15.37
C ARG A 194 -12.79 -2.69 16.33
N ILE A 195 -12.85 -1.41 15.99
CA ILE A 195 -13.52 -0.36 16.77
C ILE A 195 -15.01 -0.67 16.91
N ASP A 196 -15.65 -1.06 15.80
CA ASP A 196 -17.09 -1.42 15.78
C ASP A 196 -17.37 -2.65 16.66
N ARG A 197 -16.53 -3.71 16.60
CA ARG A 197 -16.68 -4.90 17.45
C ARG A 197 -16.54 -4.61 18.94
N LEU A 198 -15.76 -3.60 19.32
CA LEU A 198 -15.61 -3.16 20.71
C LEU A 198 -16.75 -2.22 21.13
N GLY A 199 -17.66 -1.86 20.22
CA GLY A 199 -18.73 -0.90 20.48
C GLY A 199 -18.19 0.46 20.92
N ILE A 200 -17.11 0.94 20.27
CA ILE A 200 -16.52 2.26 20.55
C ILE A 200 -17.08 3.23 19.52
N THR A 201 -17.92 4.16 19.95
CA THR A 201 -18.62 5.11 19.08
C THR A 201 -18.22 6.56 19.33
N ASN A 202 -17.62 6.85 20.50
CA ASN A 202 -17.21 8.20 20.91
C ASN A 202 -15.91 8.18 21.73
N ASP A 203 -15.29 9.34 21.90
CA ASP A 203 -13.99 9.47 22.57
C ASP A 203 -14.04 9.11 24.06
N GLN A 204 -15.20 9.19 24.72
CA GLN A 204 -15.35 8.77 26.12
C GLN A 204 -15.33 7.24 26.24
N GLU A 205 -16.03 6.54 25.34
CA GLU A 205 -15.96 5.07 25.24
C GLU A 205 -14.57 4.60 24.82
N LEU A 206 -13.93 5.31 23.88
CA LEU A 206 -12.55 5.05 23.51
C LEU A 206 -11.65 5.11 24.74
N LYS A 207 -11.74 6.17 25.55
CA LYS A 207 -10.93 6.33 26.76
C LYS A 207 -11.13 5.18 27.75
N SER A 208 -12.38 4.77 27.99
CA SER A 208 -12.70 3.67 28.92
C SER A 208 -12.24 2.30 28.41
N LYS A 209 -12.26 2.07 27.08
CA LYS A 209 -11.92 0.80 26.42
C LYS A 209 -10.54 0.81 25.77
N MET A 210 -9.75 1.87 25.96
CA MET A 210 -8.42 2.01 25.33
C MET A 210 -7.52 0.81 25.61
N HIS A 211 -7.59 0.24 26.80
CA HIS A 211 -6.82 -0.94 27.21
C HIS A 211 -7.13 -2.22 26.41
N LEU A 212 -8.27 -2.26 25.69
CA LEU A 212 -8.65 -3.38 24.81
C LEU A 212 -8.05 -3.25 23.38
N LEU A 213 -7.49 -2.09 23.08
CA LEU A 213 -6.82 -1.84 21.80
C LEU A 213 -5.34 -2.27 21.86
N PRO A 214 -4.73 -2.60 20.72
CA PRO A 214 -3.29 -2.84 20.64
C PRO A 214 -2.50 -1.66 21.22
N THR A 215 -1.40 -1.92 21.91
CA THR A 215 -0.52 -0.88 22.49
C THR A 215 -0.04 0.11 21.42
N GLU A 216 0.19 -0.36 20.20
CA GLU A 216 0.51 0.47 19.04
C GLU A 216 -0.59 1.50 18.78
N THR A 217 -1.86 1.08 18.74
CA THR A 217 -3.01 1.96 18.50
C THR A 217 -3.19 2.97 19.63
N GLN A 218 -2.98 2.55 20.89
CA GLN A 218 -3.04 3.44 22.04
C GLN A 218 -2.01 4.57 21.91
N SER A 219 -0.77 4.21 21.60
CA SER A 219 0.34 5.16 21.39
C SER A 219 0.11 6.05 20.18
N TYR A 220 -0.42 5.49 19.10
CA TYR A 220 -0.73 6.19 17.86
C TYR A 220 -1.71 7.34 18.09
N VAL A 221 -2.86 7.05 18.70
CA VAL A 221 -3.88 8.08 18.98
C VAL A 221 -3.29 9.23 19.80
N GLY A 222 -2.55 8.91 20.87
CA GLY A 222 -1.91 9.90 21.71
C GLY A 222 -0.88 10.75 20.97
N LYS A 223 -0.06 10.12 20.11
CA LYS A 223 0.97 10.79 19.31
C LYS A 223 0.34 11.75 18.30
N VAL A 224 -0.65 11.29 17.51
CA VAL A 224 -1.29 12.13 16.49
C VAL A 224 -1.99 13.33 17.11
N LEU A 225 -2.77 13.15 18.20
CA LEU A 225 -3.47 14.26 18.85
C LEU A 225 -2.51 15.29 19.48
N ARG A 226 -1.32 14.86 19.91
CA ARG A 226 -0.27 15.79 20.38
C ARG A 226 0.32 16.57 19.22
N LEU A 227 0.77 15.88 18.16
CA LEU A 227 1.34 16.52 16.98
C LEU A 227 0.35 17.46 16.29
N GLN A 228 -0.94 17.11 16.27
CA GLN A 228 -1.96 18.01 15.74
C GLN A 228 -1.95 19.37 16.46
N ARG A 229 -1.88 19.40 17.81
CA ARG A 229 -1.78 20.64 18.58
C ARG A 229 -0.49 21.40 18.27
N ASP A 230 0.62 20.69 18.09
CA ASP A 230 1.91 21.29 17.75
C ASP A 230 1.87 21.96 16.35
N TYR A 231 1.07 21.42 15.40
CA TYR A 231 0.83 22.00 14.09
C TYR A 231 -0.25 23.11 14.05
N GLU A 232 -1.03 23.28 15.12
CA GLU A 232 -2.02 24.34 15.25
C GLU A 232 -1.43 25.61 15.90
N ALA A 233 -0.26 25.51 16.56
CA ALA A 233 0.43 26.61 17.24
C ALA A 233 1.21 27.50 16.27
#